data_e1ab6feb620de43ecbf52218130f32b7
#
_entry.id   e1ab6feb620de43ecbf52218130f32b7
#
_cell.length_a   1.000
_cell.length_b   1.000
_cell.length_c   1.000
_cell.angle_alpha   90.00
_cell.angle_beta   90.00
_cell.angle_gamma   90.00
#
_symmetry.space_group_name_H-M   'P 1'
#
loop_
_entity.id
_entity.type
_entity.pdbx_description
1 polymer ?
#
loop_
_entity_poly.entity_id
_entity_poly.type
_entity_poly.pdbx_seq_one_letter_code
_entity_poly.pdbx_strand_id
1 'polypeptide(L)'
;QEDKESGIISHTIEIDASQIDALQVGMTVTQKLNEDRRRVNTQRHTGEHILTGAFIRLFGGANKGFHMGGEYVTIDMDYDGKKLTEEQVRAAEKLANEVIWANLPVTVSTFPNREEASVMPTRKPVTQDGEITIVTIGDLESPHDCVACCGTHFHRTGEVGLIRIHKFEPNKGMNRIYFECGDRALESMQSDDTLLRSVQERFSAGSHDLLQKMDIRDEKEAELRQDCTGLRQYYRDREMARITSLLHRDTPDFYQDSFTLVSPDDLLKLGFAIMEDEAAPALMALVHRPSHTVLLFSDGSRNCGALVKEHAK
;
A
#
# COMPACT_ATOMS: atom_id res chain seq x y z
N GLN A 1 -12.24 20.10 16.99
CA GLN A 1 -13.34 19.77 16.08
C GLN A 1 -14.14 21.05 15.85
N GLU A 2 -14.45 21.36 14.60
CA GLU A 2 -15.25 22.52 14.23
C GLU A 2 -16.72 22.10 14.06
N ASP A 3 -17.61 22.83 14.69
CA ASP A 3 -19.03 22.73 14.42
C ASP A 3 -19.36 23.66 13.23
N LYS A 4 -19.74 23.06 12.10
CA LYS A 4 -19.96 23.77 10.83
C LYS A 4 -21.16 24.69 10.84
N GLU A 5 -22.12 24.50 11.75
CA GLU A 5 -23.33 25.35 11.84
C GLU A 5 -23.06 26.59 12.69
N SER A 6 -22.37 26.45 13.80
CA SER A 6 -22.08 27.55 14.72
C SER A 6 -20.69 28.20 14.51
N GLY A 7 -19.80 27.59 13.75
CA GLY A 7 -18.43 28.02 13.59
C GLY A 7 -17.56 27.85 14.85
N ILE A 8 -18.06 27.17 15.88
CA ILE A 8 -17.38 26.99 17.15
C ILE A 8 -16.31 25.93 16.99
N ILE A 9 -15.07 26.23 17.38
CA ILE A 9 -13.94 25.29 17.40
C ILE A 9 -13.80 24.73 18.80
N SER A 10 -14.07 23.43 18.96
CA SER A 10 -13.88 22.71 20.22
C SER A 10 -12.50 22.09 20.28
N HIS A 11 -11.77 22.36 21.36
CA HIS A 11 -10.48 21.75 21.65
C HIS A 11 -10.65 20.70 22.74
N THR A 12 -10.30 19.44 22.45
CA THR A 12 -10.19 18.39 23.46
C THR A 12 -8.85 18.54 24.17
N ILE A 13 -8.87 18.61 25.51
CA ILE A 13 -7.66 18.69 26.33
C ILE A 13 -7.51 17.39 27.12
N GLU A 14 -6.31 16.82 27.14
CA GLU A 14 -5.96 15.72 28.00
C GLU A 14 -5.27 16.32 29.25
N ILE A 15 -5.82 16.07 30.42
CA ILE A 15 -5.26 16.54 31.70
C ILE A 15 -5.43 15.44 32.75
N ASP A 16 -4.58 15.48 33.78
CA ASP A 16 -4.75 14.63 34.94
C ASP A 16 -6.05 14.90 35.69
N ALA A 17 -6.73 13.84 36.12
CA ALA A 17 -8.00 13.96 36.87
C ALA A 17 -7.91 14.89 38.08
N SER A 18 -6.74 14.98 38.72
CA SER A 18 -6.45 15.88 39.83
C SER A 18 -6.41 17.37 39.46
N GLN A 19 -6.31 17.71 38.18
CA GLN A 19 -6.21 19.07 37.67
C GLN A 19 -7.52 19.58 37.03
N ILE A 20 -8.53 18.73 36.88
CA ILE A 20 -9.81 19.10 36.25
C ILE A 20 -10.47 20.27 36.97
N ASP A 21 -10.49 20.23 38.32
CA ASP A 21 -11.12 21.28 39.15
C ASP A 21 -10.36 22.62 39.10
N ALA A 22 -9.12 22.63 38.63
CA ALA A 22 -8.33 23.84 38.46
C ALA A 22 -8.70 24.64 37.19
N LEU A 23 -9.42 24.02 36.22
CA LEU A 23 -9.85 24.68 35.00
C LEU A 23 -11.18 25.44 35.23
N GLN A 24 -11.14 26.74 35.00
CA GLN A 24 -12.33 27.63 35.17
C GLN A 24 -12.53 28.46 33.92
N VAL A 25 -13.81 28.77 33.64
CA VAL A 25 -14.16 29.69 32.54
C VAL A 25 -13.56 31.07 32.83
N GLY A 26 -12.91 31.66 31.85
CA GLY A 26 -12.24 32.96 31.96
C GLY A 26 -10.76 32.88 32.40
N MET A 27 -10.18 31.70 32.61
CA MET A 27 -8.74 31.57 32.85
C MET A 27 -7.93 32.02 31.62
N THR A 28 -6.84 32.71 31.92
CA THR A 28 -5.80 32.95 30.90
C THR A 28 -4.96 31.72 30.70
N VAL A 29 -4.89 31.22 29.44
CA VAL A 29 -4.07 30.06 29.06
C VAL A 29 -2.99 30.48 28.11
N THR A 30 -1.83 29.85 28.21
CA THR A 30 -0.75 29.98 27.23
C THR A 30 -0.83 28.81 26.24
N GLN A 31 -1.00 29.12 24.98
CA GLN A 31 -1.00 28.12 23.91
C GLN A 31 0.37 28.07 23.26
N LYS A 32 0.93 26.85 23.15
CA LYS A 32 2.14 26.59 22.38
C LYS A 32 1.76 25.83 21.12
N LEU A 33 1.97 26.48 19.98
CA LEU A 33 1.75 25.83 18.69
C LEU A 33 2.81 24.74 18.45
N ASN A 34 2.40 23.60 17.89
CA ASN A 34 3.32 22.62 17.35
C ASN A 34 3.85 23.14 16.00
N GLU A 35 5.02 23.76 16.03
CA GLU A 35 5.63 24.42 14.86
C GLU A 35 6.00 23.42 13.76
N ASP A 36 6.49 22.24 14.11
CA ASP A 36 6.85 21.19 13.14
C ASP A 36 5.61 20.73 12.37
N ARG A 37 4.53 20.41 13.08
CA ARG A 37 3.26 20.06 12.43
C ARG A 37 2.71 21.20 11.57
N ARG A 38 2.83 22.44 12.06
CA ARG A 38 2.41 23.63 11.30
C ARG A 38 3.21 23.74 10.01
N ARG A 39 4.53 23.61 10.08
CA ARG A 39 5.44 23.67 8.94
C ARG A 39 5.11 22.59 7.89
N VAL A 40 5.01 21.33 8.31
CA VAL A 40 4.65 20.22 7.44
C VAL A 40 3.30 20.45 6.75
N ASN A 41 2.28 20.88 7.47
CA ASN A 41 0.96 21.17 6.87
C ASN A 41 1.03 22.37 5.90
N THR A 42 1.87 23.38 6.17
CA THR A 42 2.07 24.51 5.28
C THR A 42 2.82 24.09 4.01
N GLN A 43 3.82 23.19 4.11
CA GLN A 43 4.49 22.58 2.95
C GLN A 43 3.48 21.86 2.05
N ARG A 44 2.64 21.02 2.65
CA ARG A 44 1.62 20.22 1.94
C ARG A 44 0.57 21.11 1.27
N HIS A 45 0.10 22.14 1.96
CA HIS A 45 -0.93 23.04 1.43
C HIS A 45 -0.38 23.96 0.32
N THR A 46 0.77 24.59 0.53
CA THR A 46 1.42 25.39 -0.53
C THR A 46 1.80 24.50 -1.71
N GLY A 47 2.26 23.28 -1.44
CA GLY A 47 2.58 22.28 -2.47
C GLY A 47 1.35 21.83 -3.28
N GLU A 48 0.17 21.75 -2.66
CA GLU A 48 -1.09 21.50 -3.38
C GLU A 48 -1.35 22.57 -4.44
N HIS A 49 -1.23 23.85 -4.07
CA HIS A 49 -1.39 24.95 -5.01
C HIS A 49 -0.40 24.87 -6.16
N ILE A 50 0.88 24.61 -5.87
CA ILE A 50 1.93 24.47 -6.90
C ILE A 50 1.61 23.30 -7.83
N LEU A 51 1.27 22.15 -7.29
CA LEU A 51 0.99 20.94 -8.08
C LEU A 51 -0.27 21.08 -8.92
N THR A 52 -1.34 21.61 -8.33
CA THR A 52 -2.58 21.90 -9.06
C THR A 52 -2.33 22.88 -10.20
N GLY A 53 -1.58 23.96 -9.96
CA GLY A 53 -1.17 24.92 -10.99
C GLY A 53 -0.40 24.25 -12.11
N ALA A 54 0.54 23.35 -11.81
CA ALA A 54 1.29 22.58 -12.80
C ALA A 54 0.39 21.71 -13.69
N PHE A 55 -0.55 20.98 -13.10
CA PHE A 55 -1.51 20.17 -13.86
C PHE A 55 -2.40 21.02 -14.77
N ILE A 56 -2.95 22.12 -14.26
CA ILE A 56 -3.81 23.01 -15.03
C ILE A 56 -3.02 23.68 -16.18
N ARG A 57 -1.80 24.12 -15.92
CA ARG A 57 -0.96 24.79 -16.91
C ARG A 57 -0.56 23.86 -18.06
N LEU A 58 -0.30 22.59 -17.78
CA LEU A 58 0.11 21.63 -18.80
C LEU A 58 -1.07 21.01 -19.56
N PHE A 59 -2.17 20.75 -18.89
CA PHE A 59 -3.23 19.90 -19.44
C PHE A 59 -4.63 20.52 -19.35
N GLY A 60 -4.77 21.70 -18.75
CA GLY A 60 -6.08 22.28 -18.44
C GLY A 60 -6.78 21.52 -17.31
N GLY A 61 -8.11 21.43 -17.41
CA GLY A 61 -8.93 20.76 -16.42
C GLY A 61 -9.16 21.58 -15.14
N ALA A 62 -9.67 20.93 -14.10
CA ALA A 62 -10.00 21.59 -12.84
C ALA A 62 -9.72 20.68 -11.65
N ASN A 63 -9.19 21.24 -10.57
CA ASN A 63 -9.14 20.57 -9.27
C ASN A 63 -10.52 20.64 -8.60
N LYS A 64 -11.17 19.50 -8.38
CA LYS A 64 -12.49 19.33 -7.76
C LYS A 64 -12.42 18.86 -6.32
N GLY A 65 -11.27 18.36 -5.86
CA GLY A 65 -11.09 17.82 -4.52
C GLY A 65 -9.68 18.00 -3.99
N PHE A 66 -9.60 18.35 -2.72
CA PHE A 66 -8.34 18.40 -1.96
C PHE A 66 -8.58 17.78 -0.59
N HIS A 67 -7.68 16.87 -0.21
CA HIS A 67 -7.70 16.29 1.12
C HIS A 67 -6.29 16.12 1.66
N MET A 68 -6.07 16.62 2.86
CA MET A 68 -4.79 16.48 3.58
C MET A 68 -4.92 15.37 4.62
N GLY A 69 -4.70 14.13 4.18
CA GLY A 69 -4.79 12.94 5.02
C GLY A 69 -3.58 12.73 5.92
N GLY A 70 -3.64 11.70 6.78
CA GLY A 70 -2.54 11.31 7.65
C GLY A 70 -1.34 10.78 6.86
N GLU A 71 -1.58 9.93 5.86
CA GLU A 71 -0.53 9.29 5.05
C GLU A 71 -0.14 10.13 3.84
N TYR A 72 -1.12 10.61 3.07
CA TYR A 72 -0.90 11.34 1.82
C TYR A 72 -1.79 12.58 1.75
N VAL A 73 -1.36 13.52 0.92
CA VAL A 73 -2.21 14.55 0.36
C VAL A 73 -2.81 14.03 -0.94
N THR A 74 -4.07 14.36 -1.19
CA THR A 74 -4.71 14.01 -2.47
C THR A 74 -5.36 15.22 -3.12
N ILE A 75 -5.27 15.28 -4.47
CA ILE A 75 -6.07 16.16 -5.31
C ILE A 75 -6.84 15.32 -6.32
N ASP A 76 -8.06 15.76 -6.65
CA ASP A 76 -8.91 15.15 -7.66
C ASP A 76 -8.97 16.09 -8.89
N MET A 77 -8.26 15.70 -9.95
CA MET A 77 -8.21 16.47 -11.19
C MET A 77 -9.21 15.96 -12.20
N ASP A 78 -10.09 16.85 -12.63
CA ASP A 78 -11.12 16.59 -13.64
C ASP A 78 -10.66 17.05 -15.02
N TYR A 79 -10.66 16.13 -15.98
CA TYR A 79 -10.31 16.32 -17.39
C TYR A 79 -11.42 15.84 -18.30
N ASP A 80 -12.69 16.05 -17.94
CA ASP A 80 -13.88 15.60 -18.69
C ASP A 80 -13.85 14.08 -18.94
N GLY A 81 -13.51 13.30 -17.90
CA GLY A 81 -13.44 11.84 -17.95
C GLY A 81 -12.19 11.26 -18.60
N LYS A 82 -11.25 12.08 -19.09
CA LYS A 82 -9.97 11.61 -19.64
C LYS A 82 -9.05 11.14 -18.52
N LYS A 83 -8.36 10.03 -18.77
CA LYS A 83 -7.36 9.49 -17.85
C LYS A 83 -5.99 10.13 -18.11
N LEU A 84 -5.27 10.42 -17.05
CA LEU A 84 -3.87 10.81 -17.12
C LEU A 84 -2.98 9.60 -17.46
N THR A 85 -1.88 9.88 -18.15
CA THR A 85 -0.80 8.91 -18.37
C THR A 85 0.31 9.14 -17.37
N GLU A 86 1.17 8.13 -17.17
CA GLU A 86 2.37 8.24 -16.32
C GLU A 86 3.27 9.41 -16.77
N GLU A 87 3.45 9.59 -18.07
CA GLU A 87 4.26 10.68 -18.63
C GLU A 87 3.70 12.05 -18.28
N GLN A 88 2.38 12.22 -18.34
CA GLN A 88 1.70 13.46 -17.96
C GLN A 88 1.87 13.76 -16.46
N VAL A 89 1.74 12.75 -15.62
CA VAL A 89 1.91 12.88 -14.17
C VAL A 89 3.35 13.25 -13.84
N ARG A 90 4.35 12.60 -14.47
CA ARG A 90 5.77 12.96 -14.31
C ARG A 90 6.10 14.36 -14.82
N ALA A 91 5.47 14.78 -15.91
CA ALA A 91 5.66 16.16 -16.42
C ALA A 91 5.09 17.21 -15.45
N ALA A 92 3.93 16.94 -14.82
CA ALA A 92 3.35 17.83 -13.82
C ALA A 92 4.21 17.89 -12.55
N GLU A 93 4.68 16.73 -12.05
CA GLU A 93 5.61 16.67 -10.92
C GLU A 93 6.89 17.45 -11.18
N LYS A 94 7.46 17.29 -12.37
CA LYS A 94 8.66 18.01 -12.78
C LYS A 94 8.42 19.52 -12.79
N LEU A 95 7.36 20.00 -13.45
CA LEU A 95 7.01 21.42 -13.48
C LEU A 95 6.78 21.98 -12.08
N ALA A 96 6.10 21.23 -11.21
CA ALA A 96 5.88 21.65 -9.83
C ALA A 96 7.19 21.85 -9.08
N ASN A 97 8.16 20.94 -9.25
CA ASN A 97 9.50 21.09 -8.65
C ASN A 97 10.31 22.22 -9.29
N GLU A 98 10.20 22.47 -10.59
CA GLU A 98 10.81 23.63 -11.24
C GLU A 98 10.31 24.96 -10.65
N VAL A 99 9.00 25.05 -10.33
CA VAL A 99 8.41 26.21 -9.64
C VAL A 99 8.95 26.37 -8.22
N ILE A 100 9.16 25.26 -7.50
CA ILE A 100 9.79 25.30 -6.18
C ILE A 100 11.22 25.83 -6.30
N TRP A 101 12.02 25.32 -7.22
CA TRP A 101 13.42 25.73 -7.44
C TRP A 101 13.55 27.17 -7.93
N ALA A 102 12.56 27.68 -8.68
CA ALA A 102 12.49 29.08 -9.08
C ALA A 102 12.24 30.03 -7.90
N ASN A 103 11.85 29.52 -6.74
CA ASN A 103 11.62 30.27 -5.51
C ASN A 103 10.72 31.49 -5.71
N LEU A 104 9.59 31.28 -6.39
CA LEU A 104 8.62 32.33 -6.71
C LEU A 104 7.95 32.90 -5.45
N PRO A 105 7.51 34.18 -5.47
CA PRO A 105 6.72 34.74 -4.37
C PRO A 105 5.37 34.06 -4.26
N VAL A 106 4.91 33.88 -3.04
CA VAL A 106 3.53 33.45 -2.70
C VAL A 106 2.89 34.61 -1.93
N THR A 107 1.93 35.25 -2.54
CA THR A 107 1.27 36.45 -2.01
C THR A 107 -0.12 36.08 -1.53
N VAL A 108 -0.47 36.54 -0.33
CA VAL A 108 -1.80 36.40 0.25
C VAL A 108 -2.43 37.79 0.29
N SER A 109 -3.52 37.98 -0.46
CA SER A 109 -4.23 39.26 -0.57
C SER A 109 -5.65 39.09 -0.05
N THR A 110 -6.11 40.00 0.80
CA THR A 110 -7.46 40.02 1.38
C THR A 110 -8.31 41.11 0.76
N PHE A 111 -9.50 40.76 0.36
CA PHE A 111 -10.49 41.63 -0.27
C PHE A 111 -11.76 41.68 0.59
N PRO A 112 -12.37 42.86 0.77
CA PRO A 112 -13.55 43.00 1.64
C PRO A 112 -14.82 42.35 1.09
N ASN A 113 -14.86 42.10 -0.23
CA ASN A 113 -16.01 41.51 -0.88
C ASN A 113 -15.65 40.80 -2.18
N ARG A 114 -16.63 40.06 -2.73
CA ARG A 114 -16.43 39.25 -3.98
C ARG A 114 -16.18 40.13 -5.20
N GLU A 115 -16.76 41.31 -5.30
CA GLU A 115 -16.61 42.19 -6.45
C GLU A 115 -15.15 42.61 -6.59
N GLU A 116 -14.52 43.05 -5.50
CA GLU A 116 -13.11 43.42 -5.46
C GLU A 116 -12.17 42.20 -5.67
N ALA A 117 -12.52 41.04 -5.11
CA ALA A 117 -11.77 39.83 -5.31
C ALA A 117 -11.82 39.28 -6.75
N SER A 118 -12.92 39.58 -7.48
CA SER A 118 -13.13 39.06 -8.85
C SER A 118 -12.23 39.68 -9.91
N VAL A 119 -11.50 40.75 -9.59
CA VAL A 119 -10.46 41.29 -10.49
C VAL A 119 -9.20 40.46 -10.59
N MET A 120 -9.02 39.53 -9.61
CA MET A 120 -7.87 38.63 -9.59
C MET A 120 -8.01 37.51 -10.63
N PRO A 121 -6.94 37.09 -11.30
CA PRO A 121 -6.94 36.05 -12.34
C PRO A 121 -7.06 34.65 -11.71
N THR A 122 -8.13 34.43 -10.94
CA THR A 122 -8.30 33.15 -10.21
C THR A 122 -8.65 32.00 -11.14
N ARG A 123 -8.04 30.83 -10.90
CA ARG A 123 -8.32 29.57 -11.63
C ARG A 123 -9.75 29.06 -11.49
N LYS A 124 -10.48 29.51 -10.48
CA LYS A 124 -11.90 29.21 -10.21
C LYS A 124 -12.62 30.51 -9.92
N PRO A 125 -13.87 30.68 -10.36
CA PRO A 125 -14.67 31.83 -9.95
C PRO A 125 -14.76 31.92 -8.42
N VAL A 126 -14.66 33.12 -7.91
CA VAL A 126 -14.88 33.40 -6.49
C VAL A 126 -16.39 33.37 -6.24
N THR A 127 -16.83 32.46 -5.36
CA THR A 127 -18.25 32.22 -5.09
C THR A 127 -18.67 32.62 -3.67
N GLN A 128 -17.68 32.82 -2.77
CA GLN A 128 -17.92 33.21 -1.38
C GLN A 128 -18.32 34.69 -1.30
N ASP A 129 -19.14 35.02 -0.30
CA ASP A 129 -19.49 36.38 0.09
C ASP A 129 -18.69 36.79 1.34
N GLY A 130 -18.55 38.11 1.55
CA GLY A 130 -17.80 38.66 2.66
C GLY A 130 -16.32 38.83 2.37
N GLU A 131 -15.48 38.80 3.40
CA GLU A 131 -14.05 38.92 3.28
C GLU A 131 -13.44 37.68 2.59
N ILE A 132 -12.65 37.90 1.54
CA ILE A 132 -12.08 36.84 0.70
C ILE A 132 -10.57 36.99 0.66
N THR A 133 -9.90 35.90 0.98
CA THR A 133 -8.44 35.79 0.86
C THR A 133 -8.09 35.03 -0.41
N ILE A 134 -7.21 35.61 -1.23
CA ILE A 134 -6.69 35.01 -2.46
C ILE A 134 -5.19 34.78 -2.31
N VAL A 135 -4.78 33.58 -2.66
CA VAL A 135 -3.38 33.18 -2.72
C VAL A 135 -2.92 33.16 -4.17
N THR A 136 -1.82 33.85 -4.44
CA THR A 136 -1.20 33.95 -5.77
C THR A 136 0.23 33.46 -5.71
N ILE A 137 0.62 32.57 -6.62
CA ILE A 137 1.97 32.06 -6.78
C ILE A 137 2.58 32.65 -8.05
N GLY A 138 3.68 33.38 -7.90
CA GLY A 138 4.35 34.07 -9.01
C GLY A 138 3.76 35.45 -9.29
N ASP A 139 3.94 35.94 -10.51
CA ASP A 139 3.51 37.28 -10.93
C ASP A 139 2.02 37.31 -11.26
N LEU A 140 1.37 38.43 -10.96
CA LEU A 140 -0.07 38.63 -11.21
C LEU A 140 -0.46 38.59 -12.69
N GLU A 141 0.43 38.98 -13.60
CA GLU A 141 0.15 38.97 -15.03
C GLU A 141 0.04 37.55 -15.60
N SER A 142 0.80 36.61 -15.04
CA SER A 142 0.80 35.20 -15.45
C SER A 142 1.09 34.28 -14.25
N PRO A 143 0.18 34.20 -13.28
CA PRO A 143 0.44 33.44 -12.07
C PRO A 143 0.54 31.96 -12.37
N HIS A 144 1.41 31.27 -11.63
CA HIS A 144 1.47 29.80 -11.67
C HIS A 144 0.16 29.21 -11.10
N ASP A 145 -0.32 29.77 -10.00
CA ASP A 145 -1.65 29.51 -9.42
C ASP A 145 -2.21 30.78 -8.81
N CYS A 146 -3.52 30.95 -8.88
CA CYS A 146 -4.25 32.02 -8.22
C CYS A 146 -5.65 31.51 -7.84
N VAL A 147 -5.98 31.51 -6.54
CA VAL A 147 -7.24 30.94 -6.07
C VAL A 147 -7.63 31.48 -4.69
N ALA A 148 -8.94 31.56 -4.43
CA ALA A 148 -9.45 31.86 -3.09
C ALA A 148 -9.10 30.72 -2.12
N CYS A 149 -8.37 31.05 -1.04
CA CYS A 149 -7.93 30.12 -0.03
C CYS A 149 -7.66 30.82 1.31
N CYS A 150 -8.10 30.24 2.40
CA CYS A 150 -7.90 30.73 3.76
C CYS A 150 -6.93 29.89 4.61
N GLY A 151 -6.20 28.96 3.99
CA GLY A 151 -5.21 28.15 4.67
C GLY A 151 -3.88 28.84 4.93
N THR A 152 -2.94 28.13 5.51
CA THR A 152 -1.60 28.65 5.77
C THR A 152 -0.68 28.35 4.62
N HIS A 153 0.06 29.37 4.16
CA HIS A 153 1.00 29.28 3.07
C HIS A 153 2.38 29.85 3.46
N PHE A 154 3.41 29.38 2.81
CA PHE A 154 4.71 30.01 2.86
C PHE A 154 4.72 31.31 2.05
N HIS A 155 5.77 32.10 2.22
CA HIS A 155 5.96 33.34 1.44
C HIS A 155 6.67 33.10 0.11
N ARG A 156 7.32 31.95 -0.02
CA ARG A 156 8.04 31.56 -1.22
C ARG A 156 7.89 30.09 -1.52
N THR A 157 7.83 29.74 -2.80
CA THR A 157 7.69 28.32 -3.24
C THR A 157 8.85 27.45 -2.82
N GLY A 158 10.08 28.01 -2.71
CA GLY A 158 11.27 27.28 -2.26
C GLY A 158 11.17 26.71 -0.85
N GLU A 159 10.33 27.30 0.02
CA GLU A 159 10.10 26.81 1.39
C GLU A 159 9.32 25.48 1.43
N VAL A 160 8.66 25.10 0.33
CA VAL A 160 8.02 23.78 0.19
C VAL A 160 9.05 22.65 0.11
N GLY A 161 10.22 22.94 -0.48
CA GLY A 161 11.34 22.02 -0.62
C GLY A 161 11.22 21.07 -1.79
N LEU A 162 10.28 20.13 -1.76
CA LEU A 162 10.11 19.08 -2.76
C LEU A 162 8.64 18.67 -2.85
N ILE A 163 8.17 18.33 -4.05
CA ILE A 163 6.91 17.63 -4.29
C ILE A 163 7.22 16.27 -4.90
N ARG A 164 6.61 15.22 -4.35
CA ARG A 164 6.70 13.85 -4.85
C ARG A 164 5.32 13.27 -5.03
N ILE A 165 5.03 12.80 -6.23
CA ILE A 165 3.81 12.02 -6.53
C ILE A 165 4.10 10.54 -6.27
N HIS A 166 3.29 9.90 -5.43
CA HIS A 166 3.43 8.48 -5.11
C HIS A 166 2.70 7.58 -6.09
N LYS A 167 1.46 7.96 -6.39
CA LYS A 167 0.59 7.23 -7.32
C LYS A 167 -0.54 8.12 -7.81
N PHE A 168 -1.21 7.66 -8.83
CA PHE A 168 -2.48 8.22 -9.28
C PHE A 168 -3.42 7.10 -9.69
N GLU A 169 -4.72 7.36 -9.61
CA GLU A 169 -5.74 6.37 -9.94
C GLU A 169 -7.05 7.05 -10.37
N PRO A 170 -7.90 6.39 -11.17
CA PRO A 170 -9.22 6.88 -11.47
C PRO A 170 -10.10 6.97 -10.21
N ASN A 171 -10.80 8.09 -10.04
CA ASN A 171 -11.73 8.30 -8.94
C ASN A 171 -12.98 9.06 -9.41
N LYS A 172 -14.15 8.39 -9.48
CA LYS A 172 -15.46 8.98 -9.81
C LYS A 172 -15.43 9.82 -11.11
N GLY A 173 -14.78 9.31 -12.15
CA GLY A 173 -14.62 10.01 -13.44
C GLY A 173 -13.50 11.04 -13.48
N MET A 174 -12.79 11.27 -12.39
CA MET A 174 -11.62 12.14 -12.26
C MET A 174 -10.35 11.32 -12.08
N ASN A 175 -9.21 12.00 -11.96
CA ASN A 175 -7.93 11.39 -11.63
C ASN A 175 -7.52 11.85 -10.23
N ARG A 176 -7.39 10.92 -9.29
CA ARG A 176 -6.87 11.18 -7.95
C ARG A 176 -5.38 11.01 -7.94
N ILE A 177 -4.67 12.05 -7.51
CA ILE A 177 -3.23 12.09 -7.39
C ILE A 177 -2.86 12.09 -5.92
N TYR A 178 -1.99 11.16 -5.51
CA TYR A 178 -1.46 11.03 -4.16
C TYR A 178 -0.04 11.56 -4.14
N PHE A 179 0.22 12.52 -3.27
CA PHE A 179 1.53 13.18 -3.22
C PHE A 179 1.91 13.59 -1.79
N GLU A 180 3.16 13.93 -1.62
CA GLU A 180 3.71 14.55 -0.42
C GLU A 180 4.65 15.68 -0.76
N CYS A 181 4.88 16.55 0.24
CA CYS A 181 5.73 17.74 0.11
C CYS A 181 6.76 17.79 1.21
N GLY A 182 7.88 18.47 0.91
CA GLY A 182 8.92 18.83 1.86
C GLY A 182 9.49 17.64 2.62
N ASP A 183 9.52 17.74 3.93
CA ASP A 183 10.10 16.73 4.80
C ASP A 183 9.48 15.35 4.59
N ARG A 184 8.16 15.27 4.47
CA ARG A 184 7.47 13.99 4.26
C ARG A 184 7.78 13.36 2.90
N ALA A 185 7.96 14.18 1.86
CA ALA A 185 8.41 13.69 0.56
C ALA A 185 9.83 13.12 0.65
N LEU A 186 10.74 13.79 1.37
CA LEU A 186 12.10 13.30 1.61
C LEU A 186 12.13 12.03 2.43
N GLU A 187 11.38 11.95 3.54
CA GLU A 187 11.26 10.76 4.37
C GLU A 187 10.76 9.55 3.57
N SER A 188 9.76 9.76 2.70
CA SER A 188 9.27 8.72 1.82
C SER A 188 10.32 8.23 0.82
N MET A 189 11.11 9.15 0.22
CA MET A 189 12.21 8.77 -0.68
C MET A 189 13.28 7.96 0.04
N GLN A 190 13.64 8.35 1.26
CA GLN A 190 14.62 7.63 2.09
C GLN A 190 14.12 6.23 2.48
N SER A 191 12.83 6.11 2.78
CA SER A 191 12.21 4.82 3.07
C SER A 191 12.25 3.87 1.86
N ASP A 192 11.89 4.38 0.67
CA ASP A 192 11.95 3.59 -0.57
C ASP A 192 13.38 3.19 -0.94
N ASP A 193 14.35 4.10 -0.77
CA ASP A 193 15.77 3.79 -0.99
C ASP A 193 16.27 2.70 -0.03
N THR A 194 15.86 2.76 1.24
CA THR A 194 16.19 1.76 2.24
C THR A 194 15.61 0.39 1.87
N LEU A 195 14.34 0.36 1.44
CA LEU A 195 13.69 -0.87 0.99
C LEU A 195 14.40 -1.43 -0.26
N LEU A 196 14.69 -0.59 -1.24
CA LEU A 196 15.39 -0.98 -2.46
C LEU A 196 16.77 -1.59 -2.15
N ARG A 197 17.56 -0.95 -1.27
CA ARG A 197 18.84 -1.49 -0.81
C ARG A 197 18.71 -2.85 -0.15
N SER A 198 17.72 -3.04 0.71
CA SER A 198 17.46 -4.34 1.35
C SER A 198 17.17 -5.45 0.33
N VAL A 199 16.43 -5.12 -0.75
CA VAL A 199 16.18 -6.05 -1.84
C VAL A 199 17.45 -6.32 -2.64
N GLN A 200 18.22 -5.29 -2.97
CA GLN A 200 19.51 -5.43 -3.67
C GLN A 200 20.50 -6.32 -2.90
N GLU A 201 20.63 -6.14 -1.60
CA GLU A 201 21.47 -6.98 -0.74
C GLU A 201 21.02 -8.44 -0.77
N ARG A 202 19.71 -8.70 -0.66
CA ARG A 202 19.14 -10.05 -0.69
C ARG A 202 19.43 -10.79 -2.00
N PHE A 203 19.50 -10.07 -3.12
CA PHE A 203 19.78 -10.62 -4.43
C PHE A 203 21.25 -10.46 -4.86
N SER A 204 22.10 -9.83 -4.01
CA SER A 204 23.48 -9.47 -4.35
C SER A 204 23.55 -8.74 -5.69
N ALA A 205 22.68 -7.71 -5.86
CA ALA A 205 22.44 -6.99 -7.11
C ALA A 205 22.65 -5.50 -6.96
N GLY A 206 23.02 -4.83 -8.05
CA GLY A 206 22.89 -3.38 -8.19
C GLY A 206 21.51 -2.99 -8.76
N SER A 207 21.22 -1.68 -8.83
CA SER A 207 19.95 -1.20 -9.39
C SER A 207 19.74 -1.60 -10.86
N HIS A 208 20.85 -1.77 -11.60
CA HIS A 208 20.84 -2.04 -13.04
C HIS A 208 20.61 -3.52 -13.39
N ASP A 209 20.93 -4.44 -12.49
CA ASP A 209 20.86 -5.89 -12.72
C ASP A 209 19.90 -6.64 -11.77
N LEU A 210 19.21 -5.90 -10.88
CA LEU A 210 18.32 -6.46 -9.88
C LEU A 210 17.21 -7.33 -10.52
N LEU A 211 16.49 -6.79 -11.49
CA LEU A 211 15.39 -7.51 -12.15
C LEU A 211 15.91 -8.77 -12.85
N GLN A 212 17.02 -8.67 -13.57
CA GLN A 212 17.64 -9.83 -14.22
C GLN A 212 18.01 -10.94 -13.22
N LYS A 213 18.57 -10.58 -12.05
CA LYS A 213 18.89 -11.55 -11.01
C LYS A 213 17.66 -12.17 -10.35
N MET A 214 16.57 -11.41 -10.24
CA MET A 214 15.28 -11.94 -9.81
C MET A 214 14.74 -12.97 -10.81
N ASP A 215 14.75 -12.65 -12.11
CA ASP A 215 14.32 -13.57 -13.17
C ASP A 215 15.12 -14.88 -13.15
N ILE A 216 16.46 -14.79 -13.08
CA ILE A 216 17.34 -15.98 -12.99
C ILE A 216 17.01 -16.83 -11.76
N ARG A 217 16.68 -16.21 -10.63
CA ARG A 217 16.30 -16.94 -9.43
C ARG A 217 14.95 -17.65 -9.59
N ASP A 218 13.99 -16.99 -10.20
CA ASP A 218 12.66 -17.56 -10.45
C ASP A 218 12.73 -18.73 -11.42
N GLU A 219 13.56 -18.65 -12.46
CA GLU A 219 13.85 -19.76 -13.39
C GLU A 219 14.46 -20.96 -12.63
N LYS A 220 15.50 -20.74 -11.80
CA LYS A 220 16.09 -21.80 -10.98
C LYS A 220 15.10 -22.42 -9.99
N GLU A 221 14.23 -21.61 -9.40
CA GLU A 221 13.20 -22.12 -8.51
C GLU A 221 12.18 -23.00 -9.26
N ALA A 222 11.80 -22.61 -10.49
CA ALA A 222 10.94 -23.41 -11.35
C ALA A 222 11.58 -24.75 -11.73
N GLU A 223 12.88 -24.76 -12.11
CA GLU A 223 13.63 -25.98 -12.38
C GLU A 223 13.67 -26.91 -11.15
N LEU A 224 14.02 -26.36 -9.98
CA LEU A 224 14.06 -27.14 -8.73
C LEU A 224 12.69 -27.72 -8.37
N ARG A 225 11.60 -26.98 -8.59
CA ARG A 225 10.24 -27.48 -8.38
C ARG A 225 9.92 -28.65 -9.32
N GLN A 226 10.33 -28.55 -10.58
CA GLN A 226 10.15 -29.61 -11.58
C GLN A 226 10.93 -30.86 -11.18
N ASP A 227 12.20 -30.71 -10.83
CA ASP A 227 13.05 -31.81 -10.39
C ASP A 227 12.50 -32.49 -9.13
N CYS A 228 12.10 -31.71 -8.13
CA CYS A 228 11.46 -32.23 -6.92
C CYS A 228 10.18 -33.01 -7.25
N THR A 229 9.39 -32.53 -8.20
CA THR A 229 8.16 -33.22 -8.62
C THR A 229 8.47 -34.53 -9.31
N GLY A 230 9.45 -34.56 -10.20
CA GLY A 230 9.93 -35.76 -10.88
C GLY A 230 10.49 -36.80 -9.89
N LEU A 231 11.34 -36.37 -8.95
CA LEU A 231 11.90 -37.22 -7.92
C LEU A 231 10.81 -37.82 -6.99
N ARG A 232 9.81 -37.02 -6.59
CA ARG A 232 8.67 -37.48 -5.80
C ARG A 232 7.86 -38.53 -6.53
N GLN A 233 7.62 -38.31 -7.82
CA GLN A 233 6.90 -39.28 -8.65
C GLN A 233 7.69 -40.57 -8.80
N TYR A 234 8.97 -40.48 -9.15
CA TYR A 234 9.85 -41.65 -9.26
C TYR A 234 9.91 -42.44 -7.96
N TYR A 235 10.06 -41.79 -6.82
CA TYR A 235 10.07 -42.45 -5.52
C TYR A 235 8.74 -43.11 -5.18
N ARG A 236 7.64 -42.46 -5.45
CA ARG A 236 6.30 -43.04 -5.26
C ARG A 236 6.08 -44.28 -6.12
N ASP A 237 6.44 -44.21 -7.41
CA ASP A 237 6.30 -45.33 -8.35
C ASP A 237 7.17 -46.55 -7.93
N ARG A 238 8.37 -46.27 -7.43
CA ARG A 238 9.24 -47.27 -6.87
C ARG A 238 8.68 -47.93 -5.61
N GLU A 239 8.16 -47.15 -4.69
CA GLU A 239 7.56 -47.69 -3.47
C GLU A 239 6.27 -48.43 -3.79
N MET A 240 5.47 -47.96 -4.74
CA MET A 240 4.30 -48.65 -5.26
C MET A 240 4.69 -50.08 -5.73
N ALA A 241 5.68 -50.16 -6.65
CA ALA A 241 6.16 -51.46 -7.18
C ALA A 241 6.70 -52.36 -6.07
N ARG A 242 7.43 -51.84 -5.09
CA ARG A 242 7.97 -52.60 -3.95
C ARG A 242 6.83 -53.16 -3.11
N ILE A 243 5.86 -52.34 -2.72
CA ILE A 243 4.77 -52.75 -1.84
C ILE A 243 3.84 -53.71 -2.55
N THR A 244 3.45 -53.46 -3.78
CA THR A 244 2.61 -54.36 -4.57
C THR A 244 3.27 -55.75 -4.73
N SER A 245 4.58 -55.79 -5.02
CA SER A 245 5.32 -57.02 -5.11
C SER A 245 5.33 -57.83 -3.80
N LEU A 246 5.38 -57.17 -2.65
CA LEU A 246 5.27 -57.83 -1.33
C LEU A 246 3.86 -58.36 -1.09
N LEU A 247 2.83 -57.59 -1.38
CA LEU A 247 1.43 -57.95 -1.18
C LEU A 247 1.04 -59.15 -2.04
N HIS A 248 1.44 -59.21 -3.29
CA HIS A 248 1.22 -60.34 -4.19
C HIS A 248 1.92 -61.63 -3.73
N ARG A 249 3.05 -61.52 -3.00
CA ARG A 249 3.77 -62.68 -2.50
C ARG A 249 3.16 -63.26 -1.21
N ASP A 250 2.79 -62.39 -0.26
CA ASP A 250 2.43 -62.77 1.09
C ASP A 250 0.95 -62.59 1.43
N THR A 251 0.20 -61.84 0.61
CA THR A 251 -1.26 -61.53 0.76
C THR A 251 -1.73 -61.30 2.23
N PRO A 252 -1.12 -60.36 2.96
CA PRO A 252 -1.43 -60.13 4.36
C PRO A 252 -2.79 -59.47 4.54
N ASP A 253 -3.52 -59.82 5.60
CA ASP A 253 -4.79 -59.15 5.97
C ASP A 253 -4.55 -57.72 6.48
N PHE A 254 -3.34 -57.47 7.06
CA PHE A 254 -2.87 -56.16 7.52
C PHE A 254 -1.47 -55.88 7.04
N TYR A 255 -1.26 -54.70 6.43
CA TYR A 255 0.04 -54.22 6.01
C TYR A 255 0.38 -52.90 6.69
N GLN A 256 1.63 -52.72 7.15
CA GLN A 256 2.11 -51.46 7.66
C GLN A 256 3.51 -51.16 7.14
N ASP A 257 3.76 -49.85 6.89
CA ASP A 257 5.10 -49.37 6.52
C ASP A 257 5.32 -47.94 7.00
N SER A 258 6.58 -47.52 7.04
CA SER A 258 6.94 -46.18 7.53
C SER A 258 7.89 -45.47 6.59
N PHE A 259 7.63 -44.19 6.36
CA PHE A 259 8.30 -43.34 5.38
C PHE A 259 8.89 -42.11 6.03
N THR A 260 10.04 -41.68 5.51
CA THR A 260 10.75 -40.48 5.97
C THR A 260 10.80 -39.42 4.88
N LEU A 261 10.85 -39.84 3.61
CA LEU A 261 11.09 -38.98 2.46
C LEU A 261 9.83 -38.67 1.63
N VAL A 262 8.78 -39.48 1.80
CA VAL A 262 7.48 -39.29 1.10
C VAL A 262 6.60 -38.40 1.93
N SER A 263 6.10 -37.30 1.36
CA SER A 263 5.18 -36.41 2.07
C SER A 263 3.85 -37.12 2.45
N PRO A 264 3.11 -36.66 3.48
CA PRO A 264 1.79 -37.21 3.79
C PRO A 264 0.82 -37.22 2.61
N ASP A 265 0.84 -36.17 1.77
CA ASP A 265 0.00 -36.09 0.56
C ASP A 265 0.41 -37.13 -0.51
N ASP A 266 1.70 -37.38 -0.68
CA ASP A 266 2.18 -38.43 -1.58
C ASP A 266 1.92 -39.82 -1.02
N LEU A 267 1.99 -40.02 0.31
CA LEU A 267 1.59 -41.27 0.96
C LEU A 267 0.08 -41.52 0.82
N LEU A 268 -0.73 -40.46 0.86
CA LEU A 268 -2.16 -40.59 0.63
C LEU A 268 -2.45 -41.08 -0.80
N LYS A 269 -1.79 -40.50 -1.81
CA LYS A 269 -1.90 -40.95 -3.20
C LYS A 269 -1.38 -42.37 -3.41
N LEU A 270 -0.25 -42.70 -2.78
CA LEU A 270 0.33 -44.05 -2.82
C LEU A 270 -0.62 -45.05 -2.19
N GLY A 271 -1.21 -44.74 -1.03
CA GLY A 271 -2.13 -45.61 -0.34
C GLY A 271 -3.39 -45.91 -1.15
N PHE A 272 -4.01 -44.88 -1.76
CA PHE A 272 -5.14 -45.12 -2.66
C PHE A 272 -4.77 -45.97 -3.86
N ALA A 273 -3.62 -45.72 -4.51
CA ALA A 273 -3.18 -46.50 -5.65
C ALA A 273 -2.91 -48.00 -5.27
N ILE A 274 -2.36 -48.25 -4.08
CA ILE A 274 -2.17 -49.63 -3.58
C ILE A 274 -3.52 -50.31 -3.30
N MET A 275 -4.50 -49.58 -2.77
CA MET A 275 -5.82 -50.15 -2.46
C MET A 275 -6.67 -50.46 -3.71
N GLU A 276 -6.25 -50.02 -4.90
CA GLU A 276 -6.84 -50.37 -6.20
C GLU A 276 -6.27 -51.71 -6.76
N ASP A 277 -5.19 -52.24 -6.17
CA ASP A 277 -4.58 -53.51 -6.57
C ASP A 277 -5.40 -54.70 -6.06
N GLU A 278 -5.45 -55.79 -6.84
CA GLU A 278 -6.19 -57.03 -6.46
C GLU A 278 -5.61 -57.75 -5.26
N ALA A 279 -4.33 -57.51 -4.91
CA ALA A 279 -3.66 -58.04 -3.72
C ALA A 279 -3.69 -57.06 -2.54
N ALA A 280 -4.53 -56.01 -2.59
CA ALA A 280 -4.64 -55.06 -1.51
C ALA A 280 -5.04 -55.68 -0.19
N PRO A 281 -4.44 -55.30 0.95
CA PRO A 281 -4.80 -55.84 2.26
C PRO A 281 -6.14 -55.27 2.73
N ALA A 282 -6.85 -55.98 3.59
CA ALA A 282 -8.10 -55.50 4.16
C ALA A 282 -7.92 -54.19 4.98
N LEU A 283 -6.72 -54.01 5.57
CA LEU A 283 -6.32 -52.82 6.29
C LEU A 283 -4.86 -52.49 6.03
N MET A 284 -4.54 -51.21 5.75
CA MET A 284 -3.19 -50.72 5.57
C MET A 284 -2.91 -49.47 6.39
N ALA A 285 -1.75 -49.41 7.02
CA ALA A 285 -1.27 -48.26 7.77
C ALA A 285 0.05 -47.73 7.16
N LEU A 286 0.07 -46.51 6.65
CA LEU A 286 1.28 -45.83 6.17
C LEU A 286 1.64 -44.73 7.15
N VAL A 287 2.86 -44.76 7.66
CA VAL A 287 3.34 -43.83 8.69
C VAL A 287 4.35 -42.87 8.13
N HIS A 288 4.08 -41.58 8.20
CA HIS A 288 5.07 -40.53 7.93
C HIS A 288 5.77 -40.17 9.24
N ARG A 289 7.02 -40.62 9.41
CA ARG A 289 7.77 -40.41 10.65
C ARG A 289 8.03 -38.95 11.01
N PRO A 290 8.46 -38.07 10.08
CA PRO A 290 8.81 -36.69 10.43
C PRO A 290 7.66 -35.86 10.95
N SER A 291 6.42 -36.10 10.46
CA SER A 291 5.22 -35.38 10.94
C SER A 291 4.36 -36.17 11.92
N HIS A 292 4.81 -37.36 12.32
CA HIS A 292 4.05 -38.27 13.17
C HIS A 292 2.62 -38.54 12.66
N THR A 293 2.43 -38.60 11.34
CA THR A 293 1.14 -38.80 10.68
C THR A 293 0.97 -40.27 10.33
N VAL A 294 -0.17 -40.83 10.68
CA VAL A 294 -0.58 -42.18 10.29
C VAL A 294 -1.76 -42.07 9.34
N LEU A 295 -1.66 -42.72 8.19
CA LEU A 295 -2.72 -42.81 7.18
C LEU A 295 -3.23 -44.24 7.18
N LEU A 296 -4.53 -44.42 7.39
CA LEU A 296 -5.21 -45.73 7.39
C LEU A 296 -6.06 -45.85 6.13
N PHE A 297 -5.95 -47.00 5.48
CA PHE A 297 -6.72 -47.38 4.30
C PHE A 297 -7.37 -48.75 4.54
N SER A 298 -8.58 -48.95 3.99
CA SER A 298 -9.30 -50.20 4.06
C SER A 298 -10.01 -50.49 2.75
N ASP A 299 -10.15 -51.76 2.41
CA ASP A 299 -10.98 -52.26 1.30
C ASP A 299 -12.49 -52.08 1.51
N GLY A 300 -12.91 -51.43 2.60
CA GLY A 300 -14.29 -51.24 3.00
C GLY A 300 -14.81 -52.24 4.04
N SER A 301 -14.05 -53.32 4.33
CA SER A 301 -14.40 -54.29 5.36
C SER A 301 -14.24 -53.73 6.78
N ARG A 302 -13.41 -52.69 6.97
CA ARG A 302 -13.12 -52.07 8.26
C ARG A 302 -13.34 -50.55 8.20
N ASN A 303 -13.90 -50.01 9.30
CA ASN A 303 -14.13 -48.57 9.39
C ASN A 303 -12.88 -47.84 9.98
N CYS A 304 -12.05 -47.25 9.12
CA CYS A 304 -10.84 -46.51 9.53
C CYS A 304 -11.17 -45.37 10.51
N GLY A 305 -12.30 -44.66 10.34
CA GLY A 305 -12.71 -43.58 11.23
C GLY A 305 -13.07 -44.07 12.65
N ALA A 306 -13.66 -45.25 12.77
CA ALA A 306 -13.92 -45.86 14.06
C ALA A 306 -12.63 -46.29 14.76
N LEU A 307 -11.70 -46.91 14.02
CA LEU A 307 -10.38 -47.30 14.53
C LEU A 307 -9.57 -46.11 15.05
N VAL A 308 -9.58 -44.98 14.31
CA VAL A 308 -8.92 -43.75 14.76
C VAL A 308 -9.56 -43.24 16.06
N LYS A 309 -10.87 -43.18 16.15
CA LYS A 309 -11.56 -42.69 17.36
C LYS A 309 -11.31 -43.58 18.60
N GLU A 310 -11.15 -44.87 18.41
CA GLU A 310 -10.92 -45.82 19.50
C GLU A 310 -9.46 -45.78 20.00
N HIS A 311 -8.50 -45.58 19.11
CA HIS A 311 -7.06 -45.76 19.41
C HIS A 311 -6.23 -44.48 19.36
N ALA A 312 -6.69 -43.43 18.71
CA ALA A 312 -5.98 -42.13 18.68
C ALA A 312 -6.45 -41.27 19.87
N LYS A 313 -5.63 -41.25 20.92
CA LYS A 313 -5.80 -40.37 22.10
C LYS A 313 -4.87 -39.20 22.00
#